data_de5c1143898e56db2dd9286fc525bf19
#
_entry.id   de5c1143898e56db2dd9286fc525bf19
#
_cell.length_a   1.000
_cell.length_b   1.000
_cell.length_c   1.000
_cell.angle_alpha   90.00
_cell.angle_beta   90.00
_cell.angle_gamma   90.00
#
_symmetry.space_group_name_H-M   'P 1'
#
loop_
_entity.id
_entity.type
_entity.pdbx_description
1 polymer ?
#
loop_
_entity_poly.entity_id
_entity_poly.type
_entity_poly.pdbx_seq_one_letter_code
_entity_poly.pdbx_strand_id
1 'polypeptide(L)'
;MKRYQAYKDSGVSWIGEIPVDWSIKKLKYYTTTNDEVLTENTAPNYEFRYVDIGSVTLQNGIEHYQGFSFEDAPSRARRIVRTGDVIVSTVRTYLKAVASIQDDKDVIASTGFAVIRPKEVDSRFLAYSLANHYFVETVSSRSVGVSYPAINASEMVDIKNVLPPNDVQKCIADYLDRKTAAVDTAISDKEKLIQLLEEQRTSIICSAVTKGIDATIKMKDSGVE
;
A
#
# COMPACT_ATOMS: atom_id res chain seq x y z
N MET A 1 -23.39 8.48 -9.46
CA MET A 1 -23.65 7.21 -8.78
C MET A 1 -25.14 7.07 -8.52
N LYS A 2 -25.73 5.92 -8.86
CA LYS A 2 -27.11 5.62 -8.44
C LYS A 2 -27.09 5.37 -6.92
N ARG A 3 -28.04 5.96 -6.18
CA ARG A 3 -28.20 5.68 -4.75
C ARG A 3 -28.79 4.27 -4.57
N TYR A 4 -28.39 3.57 -3.53
CA TYR A 4 -29.05 2.33 -3.14
C TYR A 4 -30.49 2.61 -2.71
N GLN A 5 -31.38 1.62 -2.88
CA GLN A 5 -32.82 1.81 -2.62
C GLN A 5 -33.15 1.95 -1.12
N ALA A 6 -32.37 1.33 -0.25
CA ALA A 6 -32.55 1.38 1.20
C ALA A 6 -31.22 1.21 1.93
N TYR A 7 -31.15 1.79 3.12
CA TYR A 7 -30.00 1.75 4.02
C TYR A 7 -30.43 1.21 5.39
N LYS A 8 -29.46 0.64 6.12
CA LYS A 8 -29.61 0.20 7.52
C LYS A 8 -28.40 0.67 8.33
N ASP A 9 -28.61 0.84 9.64
CA ASP A 9 -27.51 1.09 10.55
C ASP A 9 -26.55 -0.11 10.57
N SER A 10 -25.25 0.16 10.44
CA SER A 10 -24.20 -0.85 10.49
C SER A 10 -23.96 -1.39 11.90
N GLY A 11 -24.43 -0.72 12.94
CA GLY A 11 -24.08 -0.98 14.33
C GLY A 11 -22.62 -0.68 14.68
N VAL A 12 -21.92 0.10 13.82
CA VAL A 12 -20.54 0.52 14.01
C VAL A 12 -20.47 2.03 13.79
N SER A 13 -20.19 2.79 14.82
CA SER A 13 -20.34 4.26 14.86
C SER A 13 -19.63 5.01 13.73
N TRP A 14 -18.45 4.55 13.33
CA TRP A 14 -17.66 5.20 12.28
C TRP A 14 -18.07 4.80 10.86
N ILE A 15 -18.83 3.70 10.70
CA ILE A 15 -19.35 3.27 9.40
C ILE A 15 -20.69 3.99 9.11
N GLY A 16 -21.51 4.18 10.14
CA GLY A 16 -22.83 4.74 9.99
C GLY A 16 -23.79 3.81 9.26
N GLU A 17 -24.53 4.32 8.29
CA GLU A 17 -25.47 3.54 7.50
C GLU A 17 -24.81 2.85 6.31
N ILE A 18 -25.23 1.62 6.04
CA ILE A 18 -24.82 0.81 4.89
C ILE A 18 -26.04 0.36 4.08
N PRO A 19 -25.89 0.04 2.78
CA PRO A 19 -26.98 -0.57 2.00
C PRO A 19 -27.50 -1.83 2.69
N VAL A 20 -28.81 -2.07 2.62
CA VAL A 20 -29.46 -3.18 3.34
C VAL A 20 -28.91 -4.56 3.00
N ASP A 21 -28.44 -4.75 1.75
CA ASP A 21 -27.87 -6.01 1.25
C ASP A 21 -26.41 -6.23 1.68
N TRP A 22 -25.79 -5.22 2.31
CA TRP A 22 -24.42 -5.34 2.78
C TRP A 22 -24.39 -5.90 4.20
N SER A 23 -23.31 -6.58 4.54
CA SER A 23 -23.10 -7.14 5.88
C SER A 23 -21.90 -6.53 6.60
N ILE A 24 -21.93 -6.63 7.93
CA ILE A 24 -20.77 -6.32 8.79
C ILE A 24 -20.26 -7.65 9.34
N LYS A 25 -19.03 -8.00 9.01
CA LYS A 25 -18.39 -9.23 9.50
C LYS A 25 -16.99 -8.95 10.01
N LYS A 26 -16.53 -9.78 10.96
CA LYS A 26 -15.12 -9.80 11.36
C LYS A 26 -14.29 -10.42 10.23
N LEU A 27 -13.07 -9.93 10.01
CA LEU A 27 -12.15 -10.41 8.96
C LEU A 27 -11.97 -11.94 9.01
N LYS A 28 -11.82 -12.51 10.18
CA LYS A 28 -11.60 -13.96 10.38
C LYS A 28 -12.66 -14.87 9.74
N TYR A 29 -13.83 -14.36 9.39
CA TYR A 29 -14.90 -15.18 8.80
C TYR A 29 -14.81 -15.32 7.28
N TYR A 30 -13.99 -14.48 6.62
CA TYR A 30 -13.84 -14.50 5.16
C TYR A 30 -12.37 -14.37 4.70
N THR A 31 -11.44 -14.47 5.65
CA THR A 31 -9.99 -14.51 5.39
C THR A 31 -9.34 -15.56 6.29
N THR A 32 -8.12 -15.97 5.92
CA THR A 32 -7.20 -16.68 6.80
C THR A 32 -6.00 -15.79 7.12
N THR A 33 -5.17 -16.19 8.09
CA THR A 33 -4.08 -15.32 8.57
C THR A 33 -2.86 -16.13 8.92
N ASN A 34 -1.72 -15.75 8.32
CA ASN A 34 -0.41 -16.35 8.61
C ASN A 34 -0.35 -17.88 8.36
N ASP A 35 -0.99 -18.34 7.29
CA ASP A 35 -1.17 -19.76 7.01
C ASP A 35 0.15 -20.50 6.74
N GLU A 36 1.13 -19.83 6.14
CA GLU A 36 2.36 -20.43 5.65
C GLU A 36 3.58 -19.69 6.20
N VAL A 37 4.58 -20.48 6.61
CA VAL A 37 5.86 -19.96 7.12
C VAL A 37 7.03 -20.77 6.60
N LEU A 38 8.18 -20.14 6.37
CA LEU A 38 9.44 -20.83 6.16
C LEU A 38 9.82 -21.57 7.43
N THR A 39 10.11 -22.86 7.29
CA THR A 39 10.52 -23.72 8.40
C THR A 39 12.04 -23.69 8.56
N GLU A 40 12.54 -24.12 9.72
CA GLU A 40 13.99 -24.28 9.98
C GLU A 40 14.67 -25.29 9.03
N ASN A 41 13.88 -26.16 8.39
CA ASN A 41 14.38 -27.15 7.40
C ASN A 41 14.47 -26.56 5.98
N THR A 42 14.21 -25.27 5.79
CA THR A 42 14.42 -24.60 4.50
C THR A 42 15.90 -24.65 4.12
N ALA A 43 16.20 -24.93 2.85
CA ALA A 43 17.57 -25.02 2.36
C ALA A 43 18.35 -23.72 2.66
N PRO A 44 19.57 -23.77 3.22
CA PRO A 44 20.33 -22.56 3.58
C PRO A 44 20.53 -21.60 2.39
N ASN A 45 20.72 -22.14 1.20
CA ASN A 45 20.91 -21.40 -0.04
C ASN A 45 19.62 -21.05 -0.78
N TYR A 46 18.43 -21.19 -0.16
CA TYR A 46 17.17 -20.74 -0.75
C TYR A 46 17.16 -19.23 -0.84
N GLU A 47 17.12 -18.70 -2.05
CA GLU A 47 17.11 -17.26 -2.32
C GLU A 47 15.67 -16.73 -2.39
N PHE A 48 15.43 -15.55 -1.82
CA PHE A 48 14.12 -14.89 -1.83
C PHE A 48 14.23 -13.37 -1.71
N ARG A 49 13.11 -12.72 -2.05
CA ARG A 49 12.89 -11.28 -1.91
C ARG A 49 12.19 -11.01 -0.59
N TYR A 50 12.87 -10.36 0.32
CA TYR A 50 12.36 -10.03 1.65
C TYR A 50 11.68 -8.67 1.69
N VAL A 51 10.54 -8.61 2.39
CA VAL A 51 9.79 -7.38 2.68
C VAL A 51 9.73 -7.17 4.18
N ASP A 52 10.26 -6.06 4.66
CA ASP A 52 10.11 -5.63 6.06
C ASP A 52 9.14 -4.44 6.19
N ILE A 53 8.87 -4.02 7.44
CA ILE A 53 7.91 -2.94 7.70
C ILE A 53 8.40 -1.59 7.12
N GLY A 54 9.72 -1.35 7.10
CA GLY A 54 10.30 -0.14 6.56
C GLY A 54 10.22 -0.04 5.04
N SER A 55 9.98 -1.16 4.37
CA SER A 55 9.82 -1.24 2.90
C SER A 55 8.39 -1.01 2.43
N VAL A 56 7.44 -0.76 3.33
CA VAL A 56 6.00 -0.69 3.00
C VAL A 56 5.40 0.61 3.52
N THR A 57 4.70 1.32 2.64
CA THR A 57 3.90 2.49 2.98
C THR A 57 2.44 2.29 2.61
N LEU A 58 1.54 3.05 3.24
CA LEU A 58 0.12 3.00 2.90
C LEU A 58 -0.16 3.56 1.50
N GLN A 59 0.66 4.52 1.04
CA GLN A 59 0.49 5.22 -0.23
C GLN A 59 1.00 4.39 -1.41
N ASN A 60 2.20 3.84 -1.29
CA ASN A 60 2.90 3.20 -2.41
C ASN A 60 2.90 1.65 -2.31
N GLY A 61 2.39 1.09 -1.19
CA GLY A 61 2.50 -0.34 -0.94
C GLY A 61 3.95 -0.76 -0.69
N ILE A 62 4.43 -1.80 -1.37
CA ILE A 62 5.82 -2.27 -1.26
C ILE A 62 6.71 -1.41 -2.15
N GLU A 63 7.61 -0.65 -1.56
CA GLU A 63 8.52 0.25 -2.28
C GLU A 63 9.80 -0.44 -2.73
N HIS A 64 10.30 -1.38 -1.96
CA HIS A 64 11.50 -2.14 -2.33
C HIS A 64 11.55 -3.52 -1.66
N TYR A 65 12.33 -4.40 -2.27
CA TYR A 65 12.64 -5.74 -1.77
C TYR A 65 14.13 -5.85 -1.48
N GLN A 66 14.48 -6.64 -0.47
CA GLN A 66 15.86 -6.99 -0.17
C GLN A 66 16.10 -8.46 -0.52
N GLY A 67 17.13 -8.76 -1.31
CA GLY A 67 17.49 -10.14 -1.65
C GLY A 67 18.30 -10.80 -0.53
N PHE A 68 17.93 -12.01 -0.14
CA PHE A 68 18.65 -12.82 0.84
C PHE A 68 18.66 -14.29 0.47
N SER A 69 19.72 -15.01 0.88
CA SER A 69 19.67 -16.45 1.11
C SER A 69 19.02 -16.73 2.47
N PHE A 70 18.47 -17.94 2.67
CA PHE A 70 17.81 -18.26 3.94
C PHE A 70 18.76 -18.17 5.13
N GLU A 71 20.04 -18.58 4.97
CA GLU A 71 21.05 -18.54 6.04
C GLU A 71 21.47 -17.12 6.44
N ASP A 72 21.47 -16.17 5.48
CA ASP A 72 21.86 -14.76 5.72
C ASP A 72 20.68 -13.86 6.11
N ALA A 73 19.46 -14.39 5.99
CA ALA A 73 18.26 -13.60 6.17
C ALA A 73 17.99 -13.28 7.65
N PRO A 74 17.39 -12.12 7.93
CA PRO A 74 16.93 -11.81 9.27
C PRO A 74 16.01 -12.91 9.82
N SER A 75 16.11 -13.23 11.12
CA SER A 75 15.27 -14.25 11.78
C SER A 75 13.76 -14.02 11.62
N ARG A 76 13.38 -12.78 11.31
CA ARG A 76 11.99 -12.38 11.03
C ARG A 76 11.52 -12.68 9.61
N ALA A 77 12.39 -13.06 8.67
CA ALA A 77 12.03 -13.39 7.29
C ALA A 77 11.40 -14.78 7.23
N ARG A 78 10.12 -14.89 7.55
CA ARG A 78 9.44 -16.20 7.70
C ARG A 78 8.07 -16.30 7.05
N ARG A 79 7.35 -15.20 6.81
CA ARG A 79 5.98 -15.25 6.31
C ARG A 79 5.95 -15.47 4.81
N ILE A 80 5.46 -16.63 4.36
CA ILE A 80 5.21 -16.89 2.94
C ILE A 80 3.94 -16.15 2.54
N VAL A 81 4.01 -15.40 1.45
CA VAL A 81 2.87 -14.67 0.88
C VAL A 81 2.48 -15.24 -0.46
N ARG A 82 1.23 -15.01 -0.87
CA ARG A 82 0.67 -15.39 -2.17
C ARG A 82 0.08 -14.17 -2.87
N THR A 83 0.04 -14.21 -4.19
CA THR A 83 -0.66 -13.18 -4.97
C THR A 83 -2.09 -13.03 -4.50
N GLY A 84 -2.52 -11.80 -4.21
CA GLY A 84 -3.81 -11.46 -3.64
C GLY A 84 -3.84 -11.40 -2.11
N ASP A 85 -2.80 -11.84 -1.40
CA ASP A 85 -2.67 -11.61 0.04
C ASP A 85 -2.50 -10.12 0.34
N VAL A 86 -2.91 -9.70 1.53
CA VAL A 86 -2.66 -8.36 2.05
C VAL A 86 -1.80 -8.47 3.31
N ILE A 87 -0.68 -7.79 3.31
CA ILE A 87 0.18 -7.67 4.50
C ILE A 87 -0.16 -6.41 5.26
N VAL A 88 -0.33 -6.54 6.58
CA VAL A 88 -0.63 -5.42 7.49
C VAL A 88 0.35 -5.48 8.65
N SER A 89 1.02 -4.38 8.96
CA SER A 89 1.97 -4.34 10.08
C SER A 89 1.28 -4.58 11.41
N THR A 90 1.86 -5.50 12.20
CA THR A 90 1.42 -5.81 13.57
C THR A 90 2.27 -5.13 14.62
N VAL A 91 3.41 -4.56 14.25
CA VAL A 91 4.29 -3.78 15.12
C VAL A 91 4.58 -2.43 14.48
N ARG A 92 4.84 -1.39 15.28
CA ARG A 92 4.97 0.00 14.82
C ARG A 92 3.76 0.42 13.98
N THR A 93 2.57 0.11 14.45
CA THR A 93 1.31 0.26 13.70
C THR A 93 1.03 1.71 13.29
N TYR A 94 1.67 2.69 13.95
CA TYR A 94 1.64 4.10 13.54
C TYR A 94 2.25 4.36 12.15
N LEU A 95 3.10 3.46 11.63
CA LEU A 95 3.61 3.54 10.26
C LEU A 95 2.55 3.20 9.22
N LYS A 96 1.45 2.58 9.64
CA LYS A 96 0.32 2.22 8.78
C LYS A 96 0.74 1.41 7.54
N ALA A 97 1.74 0.53 7.70
CA ALA A 97 2.28 -0.27 6.61
C ALA A 97 1.26 -1.34 6.19
N VAL A 98 0.62 -1.13 5.05
CA VAL A 98 -0.35 -2.04 4.43
C VAL A 98 -0.04 -2.14 2.94
N ALA A 99 0.04 -3.37 2.42
CA ALA A 99 0.24 -3.60 1.00
C ALA A 99 -0.45 -4.88 0.52
N SER A 100 -0.94 -4.88 -0.71
CA SER A 100 -1.36 -6.10 -1.40
C SER A 100 -0.20 -6.74 -2.15
N ILE A 101 -0.15 -8.05 -2.18
CA ILE A 101 0.85 -8.82 -2.91
C ILE A 101 0.38 -9.00 -4.35
N GLN A 102 1.10 -8.41 -5.30
CA GLN A 102 0.80 -8.50 -6.73
C GLN A 102 1.58 -9.61 -7.43
N ASP A 103 2.79 -9.89 -6.94
CA ASP A 103 3.69 -10.95 -7.43
C ASP A 103 4.29 -11.64 -6.21
N ASP A 104 4.01 -12.94 -6.07
CA ASP A 104 4.45 -13.76 -4.93
C ASP A 104 5.72 -14.57 -5.22
N LYS A 105 6.30 -14.41 -6.41
CA LYS A 105 7.50 -15.17 -6.79
C LYS A 105 8.65 -14.91 -5.82
N ASP A 106 8.96 -15.92 -5.02
CA ASP A 106 10.03 -15.90 -4.02
C ASP A 106 9.95 -14.69 -3.05
N VAL A 107 8.72 -14.28 -2.66
CA VAL A 107 8.53 -13.18 -1.72
C VAL A 107 8.26 -13.71 -0.33
N ILE A 108 9.03 -13.22 0.63
CA ILE A 108 8.90 -13.53 2.05
C ILE A 108 8.73 -12.23 2.84
N ALA A 109 7.65 -12.14 3.60
CA ALA A 109 7.40 -11.01 4.47
C ALA A 109 7.92 -11.25 5.90
N SER A 110 8.21 -10.15 6.59
CA SER A 110 8.60 -10.16 8.00
C SER A 110 7.50 -10.74 8.89
N THR A 111 7.87 -11.40 9.98
CA THR A 111 6.94 -11.77 11.06
C THR A 111 6.28 -10.57 11.74
N GLY A 112 6.77 -9.37 11.50
CA GLY A 112 6.13 -8.12 11.90
C GLY A 112 4.86 -7.76 11.11
N PHE A 113 4.50 -8.54 10.08
CA PHE A 113 3.24 -8.44 9.37
C PHE A 113 2.27 -9.56 9.76
N ALA A 114 0.98 -9.26 9.78
CA ALA A 114 -0.06 -10.23 9.56
C ALA A 114 -0.27 -10.39 8.04
N VAL A 115 -0.15 -11.60 7.52
CA VAL A 115 -0.51 -11.94 6.15
C VAL A 115 -1.98 -12.33 6.14
N ILE A 116 -2.82 -11.52 5.53
CA ILE A 116 -4.27 -11.73 5.47
C ILE A 116 -4.61 -12.24 4.07
N ARG A 117 -5.06 -13.49 4.01
CA ARG A 117 -5.37 -14.20 2.76
C ARG A 117 -6.87 -14.20 2.51
N PRO A 118 -7.34 -13.71 1.34
CA PRO A 118 -8.75 -13.76 0.99
C PRO A 118 -9.23 -15.21 0.82
N LYS A 119 -10.41 -15.55 1.36
CA LYS A 119 -11.05 -16.85 1.20
C LYS A 119 -12.38 -16.75 0.45
N GLU A 120 -13.25 -15.85 0.90
CA GLU A 120 -14.60 -15.65 0.33
C GLU A 120 -14.84 -14.17 0.01
N VAL A 121 -13.79 -13.45 -0.39
CA VAL A 121 -13.79 -12.01 -0.68
C VAL A 121 -12.92 -11.75 -1.90
N ASP A 122 -13.29 -10.76 -2.72
CA ASP A 122 -12.44 -10.29 -3.81
C ASP A 122 -11.13 -9.71 -3.22
N SER A 123 -9.98 -10.15 -3.71
CA SER A 123 -8.66 -9.78 -3.17
C SER A 123 -8.36 -8.29 -3.29
N ARG A 124 -8.77 -7.65 -4.39
CA ARG A 124 -8.58 -6.22 -4.63
C ARG A 124 -9.49 -5.40 -3.71
N PHE A 125 -10.76 -5.83 -3.55
CA PHE A 125 -11.65 -5.20 -2.58
C PHE A 125 -11.10 -5.33 -1.16
N LEU A 126 -10.57 -6.50 -0.78
CA LEU A 126 -9.94 -6.70 0.53
C LEU A 126 -8.76 -5.74 0.72
N ALA A 127 -7.88 -5.59 -0.28
CA ALA A 127 -6.75 -4.66 -0.22
C ALA A 127 -7.21 -3.23 0.06
N TYR A 128 -8.19 -2.71 -0.69
CA TYR A 128 -8.77 -1.39 -0.44
C TYR A 128 -9.45 -1.28 0.92
N SER A 129 -10.15 -2.34 1.35
CA SER A 129 -10.82 -2.40 2.64
C SER A 129 -9.84 -2.33 3.81
N LEU A 130 -8.67 -2.95 3.70
CA LEU A 130 -7.64 -2.91 4.75
C LEU A 130 -6.72 -1.68 4.66
N ALA A 131 -6.63 -1.04 3.51
CA ALA A 131 -5.90 0.21 3.34
C ALA A 131 -6.73 1.45 3.72
N ASN A 132 -8.03 1.32 4.00
CA ASN A 132 -8.84 2.48 4.32
C ASN A 132 -8.46 3.09 5.68
N HIS A 133 -8.66 4.38 5.82
CA HIS A 133 -8.31 5.17 7.00
C HIS A 133 -8.86 4.56 8.30
N TYR A 134 -10.12 4.13 8.31
CA TYR A 134 -10.77 3.63 9.53
C TYR A 134 -10.18 2.31 10.00
N PHE A 135 -9.84 1.41 9.08
CA PHE A 135 -9.21 0.15 9.45
C PHE A 135 -7.83 0.39 10.06
N VAL A 136 -6.97 1.17 9.39
CA VAL A 136 -5.61 1.46 9.88
C VAL A 136 -5.61 2.23 11.19
N GLU A 137 -6.54 3.18 11.39
CA GLU A 137 -6.70 3.86 12.69
C GLU A 137 -7.22 2.91 13.78
N THR A 138 -8.12 1.98 13.45
CA THR A 138 -8.59 0.97 14.40
C THR A 138 -7.45 0.06 14.83
N VAL A 139 -6.59 -0.37 13.89
CA VAL A 139 -5.39 -1.15 14.19
C VAL A 139 -4.46 -0.36 15.12
N SER A 140 -4.18 0.90 14.79
CA SER A 140 -3.32 1.77 15.60
C SER A 140 -3.89 2.00 17.01
N SER A 141 -5.19 2.25 17.14
CA SER A 141 -5.85 2.52 18.43
C SER A 141 -5.92 1.30 19.34
N ARG A 142 -5.92 0.07 18.78
CA ARG A 142 -5.90 -1.17 19.55
C ARG A 142 -4.49 -1.64 19.90
N SER A 143 -3.48 -1.03 19.31
CA SER A 143 -2.09 -1.40 19.55
C SER A 143 -1.63 -0.96 20.94
N VAL A 144 -0.88 -1.83 21.60
CA VAL A 144 -0.36 -1.61 22.96
C VAL A 144 1.15 -1.41 22.91
N GLY A 145 1.66 -0.46 23.68
CA GLY A 145 3.08 -0.13 23.78
C GLY A 145 3.36 1.34 23.44
N VAL A 146 4.41 1.91 24.05
CA VAL A 146 4.76 3.33 23.88
C VAL A 146 5.67 3.54 22.67
N SER A 147 6.86 2.91 22.65
CA SER A 147 7.85 3.11 21.57
C SER A 147 7.62 2.19 20.36
N TYR A 148 7.07 1.01 20.61
CA TYR A 148 6.81 -0.01 19.58
C TYR A 148 5.40 -0.57 19.76
N PRO A 149 4.34 0.24 19.49
CA PRO A 149 2.98 -0.25 19.63
C PRO A 149 2.75 -1.45 18.73
N ALA A 150 2.11 -2.48 19.27
CA ALA A 150 1.85 -3.72 18.57
C ALA A 150 0.43 -4.23 18.84
N ILE A 151 -0.10 -5.00 17.90
CA ILE A 151 -1.37 -5.70 17.98
C ILE A 151 -1.17 -7.16 17.60
N ASN A 152 -1.88 -8.07 18.23
CA ASN A 152 -1.87 -9.47 17.82
C ASN A 152 -2.65 -9.67 16.51
N ALA A 153 -2.17 -10.54 15.63
CA ALA A 153 -2.88 -10.85 14.39
C ALA A 153 -4.33 -11.37 14.64
N SER A 154 -4.54 -12.13 15.74
CA SER A 154 -5.86 -12.59 16.16
C SER A 154 -6.81 -11.46 16.54
N GLU A 155 -6.32 -10.40 17.18
CA GLU A 155 -7.09 -9.21 17.52
C GLU A 155 -7.40 -8.36 16.28
N MET A 156 -6.43 -8.30 15.34
CA MET A 156 -6.61 -7.60 14.07
C MET A 156 -7.73 -8.23 13.24
N VAL A 157 -7.78 -9.55 13.12
CA VAL A 157 -8.83 -10.23 12.33
C VAL A 157 -10.20 -10.25 13.04
N ASP A 158 -10.27 -9.84 14.29
CA ASP A 158 -11.52 -9.58 15.01
C ASP A 158 -12.12 -8.19 14.73
N ILE A 159 -11.43 -7.36 13.98
CA ILE A 159 -11.96 -6.05 13.53
C ILE A 159 -13.12 -6.30 12.57
N LYS A 160 -14.25 -5.61 12.85
CA LYS A 160 -15.43 -5.64 11.98
C LYS A 160 -15.19 -4.77 10.75
N ASN A 161 -15.55 -5.30 9.59
CA ASN A 161 -15.51 -4.60 8.31
C ASN A 161 -16.80 -4.76 7.55
N VAL A 162 -17.03 -3.85 6.60
CA VAL A 162 -18.14 -3.93 5.66
C VAL A 162 -17.84 -5.00 4.62
N LEU A 163 -18.81 -5.86 4.35
CA LEU A 163 -18.71 -6.91 3.34
C LEU A 163 -19.93 -6.85 2.40
N PRO A 164 -19.78 -6.19 1.24
CA PRO A 164 -20.79 -6.18 0.18
C PRO A 164 -20.95 -7.57 -0.46
N PRO A 165 -22.03 -7.81 -1.25
CA PRO A 165 -22.10 -8.95 -2.16
C PRO A 165 -20.91 -9.00 -3.14
N ASN A 166 -20.49 -10.19 -3.59
CA ASN A 166 -19.27 -10.39 -4.38
C ASN A 166 -19.24 -9.61 -5.71
N ASP A 167 -20.38 -9.49 -6.38
CA ASP A 167 -20.51 -8.68 -7.60
C ASP A 167 -20.26 -7.20 -7.33
N VAL A 168 -20.77 -6.69 -6.20
CA VAL A 168 -20.56 -5.32 -5.75
C VAL A 168 -19.10 -5.09 -5.34
N GLN A 169 -18.46 -6.07 -4.67
CA GLN A 169 -17.03 -6.00 -4.33
C GLN A 169 -16.17 -5.78 -5.58
N LYS A 170 -16.40 -6.59 -6.64
CA LYS A 170 -15.70 -6.44 -7.92
C LYS A 170 -15.96 -5.07 -8.56
N CYS A 171 -17.21 -4.62 -8.58
CA CYS A 171 -17.54 -3.29 -9.11
C CYS A 171 -16.83 -2.16 -8.35
N ILE A 172 -16.73 -2.27 -7.01
CA ILE A 172 -16.00 -1.29 -6.19
C ILE A 172 -14.51 -1.35 -6.50
N ALA A 173 -13.92 -2.55 -6.56
CA ALA A 173 -12.52 -2.73 -6.88
C ALA A 173 -12.19 -2.16 -8.27
N ASP A 174 -12.93 -2.50 -9.31
CA ASP A 174 -12.76 -1.97 -10.67
C ASP A 174 -12.90 -0.44 -10.75
N TYR A 175 -13.80 0.12 -9.95
CA TYR A 175 -13.95 1.59 -9.86
C TYR A 175 -12.72 2.23 -9.21
N LEU A 176 -12.25 1.66 -8.09
CA LEU A 176 -11.09 2.16 -7.35
C LEU A 176 -9.80 2.01 -8.17
N ASP A 177 -9.58 0.85 -8.81
CA ASP A 177 -8.42 0.62 -9.67
C ASP A 177 -8.30 1.70 -10.75
N ARG A 178 -9.42 2.00 -11.44
CA ARG A 178 -9.44 3.06 -12.46
C ARG A 178 -9.22 4.45 -11.89
N LYS A 179 -9.73 4.73 -10.69
CA LYS A 179 -9.60 6.05 -10.05
C LYS A 179 -8.21 6.28 -9.49
N THR A 180 -7.64 5.28 -8.82
CA THR A 180 -6.26 5.36 -8.31
C THR A 180 -5.27 5.47 -9.46
N ALA A 181 -5.37 4.63 -10.50
CA ALA A 181 -4.51 4.73 -11.68
C ALA A 181 -4.57 6.10 -12.37
N ALA A 182 -5.77 6.72 -12.46
CA ALA A 182 -5.89 8.07 -13.01
C ALA A 182 -5.24 9.14 -12.11
N VAL A 183 -5.30 8.97 -10.78
CA VAL A 183 -4.60 9.85 -9.83
C VAL A 183 -3.09 9.68 -9.94
N ASP A 184 -2.60 8.44 -10.00
CA ASP A 184 -1.16 8.14 -10.12
C ASP A 184 -0.59 8.70 -11.43
N THR A 185 -1.32 8.58 -12.54
CA THR A 185 -0.95 9.20 -13.82
C THR A 185 -0.86 10.74 -13.68
N ALA A 186 -1.85 11.37 -13.03
CA ALA A 186 -1.83 12.82 -12.84
C ALA A 186 -0.68 13.28 -11.93
N ILE A 187 -0.30 12.50 -10.93
CA ILE A 187 0.86 12.76 -10.07
C ILE A 187 2.14 12.73 -10.93
N SER A 188 2.36 11.64 -11.67
CA SER A 188 3.53 11.47 -12.54
C SER A 188 3.66 12.60 -13.57
N ASP A 189 2.55 13.00 -14.21
CA ASP A 189 2.53 14.13 -15.16
C ASP A 189 2.93 15.45 -14.48
N LYS A 190 2.48 15.67 -13.23
CA LYS A 190 2.85 16.88 -12.48
C LYS A 190 4.30 16.90 -12.06
N GLU A 191 4.84 15.78 -11.64
CA GLU A 191 6.27 15.64 -11.30
C GLU A 191 7.14 15.94 -12.52
N LYS A 192 6.79 15.39 -13.68
CA LYS A 192 7.47 15.68 -14.96
C LYS A 192 7.36 17.14 -15.35
N LEU A 193 6.19 17.76 -15.15
CA LEU A 193 6.01 19.20 -15.41
C LEU A 193 6.89 20.05 -14.51
N ILE A 194 7.02 19.71 -13.22
CA ILE A 194 7.89 20.42 -12.28
C ILE A 194 9.34 20.36 -12.77
N GLN A 195 9.83 19.17 -13.15
CA GLN A 195 11.18 19.01 -13.69
C GLN A 195 11.42 19.90 -14.92
N LEU A 196 10.50 19.89 -15.90
CA LEU A 196 10.60 20.72 -17.10
C LEU A 196 10.60 22.22 -16.80
N LEU A 197 9.82 22.65 -15.82
CA LEU A 197 9.79 24.06 -15.40
C LEU A 197 11.09 24.48 -14.70
N GLU A 198 11.72 23.60 -13.94
CA GLU A 198 13.03 23.82 -13.32
C GLU A 198 14.14 23.94 -14.38
N GLU A 199 14.12 23.08 -15.39
CA GLU A 199 15.04 23.14 -16.54
C GLU A 199 14.83 24.44 -17.32
N GLN A 200 13.58 24.82 -17.60
CA GLN A 200 13.24 26.06 -18.28
C GLN A 200 13.70 27.29 -17.49
N ARG A 201 13.46 27.32 -16.18
CA ARG A 201 13.92 28.38 -15.29
C ARG A 201 15.43 28.55 -15.37
N THR A 202 16.17 27.46 -15.30
CA THR A 202 17.62 27.44 -15.39
C THR A 202 18.09 27.97 -16.74
N SER A 203 17.48 27.54 -17.84
CA SER A 203 17.78 27.97 -19.19
C SER A 203 17.55 29.49 -19.40
N ILE A 204 16.41 30.01 -18.88
CA ILE A 204 16.10 31.45 -18.95
C ILE A 204 17.14 32.26 -18.20
N ILE A 205 17.49 31.85 -16.97
CA ILE A 205 18.50 32.57 -16.17
C ILE A 205 19.87 32.54 -16.90
N CYS A 206 20.30 31.37 -17.36
CA CYS A 206 21.56 31.22 -18.07
C CYS A 206 21.61 32.10 -19.33
N SER A 207 20.53 32.06 -20.13
CA SER A 207 20.44 32.87 -21.36
C SER A 207 20.45 34.37 -21.04
N ALA A 208 19.71 34.80 -20.04
CA ALA A 208 19.65 36.22 -19.67
C ALA A 208 20.99 36.78 -19.17
N VAL A 209 21.72 36.02 -18.35
CA VAL A 209 23.01 36.49 -17.78
C VAL A 209 24.18 36.35 -18.75
N THR A 210 24.11 35.45 -19.74
CA THR A 210 25.19 35.22 -20.70
C THR A 210 24.97 35.93 -22.04
N LYS A 211 23.74 36.06 -22.48
CA LYS A 211 23.36 36.62 -23.81
C LYS A 211 22.52 37.88 -23.71
N GLY A 212 22.13 38.29 -22.49
CA GLY A 212 21.24 39.44 -22.30
C GLY A 212 19.80 39.10 -22.62
N ILE A 213 18.91 40.09 -22.47
CA ILE A 213 17.45 39.94 -22.68
C ILE A 213 16.99 40.46 -24.05
N ASP A 214 17.83 41.14 -24.79
CA ASP A 214 17.53 41.71 -26.10
C ASP A 214 18.15 40.85 -27.21
N ALA A 215 17.32 40.12 -27.94
CA ALA A 215 17.75 39.22 -29.02
C ALA A 215 18.25 39.98 -30.28
N THR A 216 18.07 41.30 -30.36
CA THR A 216 18.48 42.10 -31.52
C THR A 216 19.94 42.60 -31.44
N ILE A 217 20.57 42.45 -30.26
CA ILE A 217 21.95 42.88 -30.04
C ILE A 217 22.92 41.91 -30.71
N LYS A 218 23.86 42.46 -31.50
CA LYS A 218 24.90 41.66 -32.16
C LYS A 218 25.88 41.10 -31.13
N MET A 219 25.94 39.79 -31.03
CA MET A 219 26.81 39.09 -30.08
C MET A 219 28.27 39.18 -30.51
N LYS A 220 29.15 39.26 -29.50
CA LYS A 220 30.60 39.17 -29.65
C LYS A 220 31.07 37.82 -29.12
N ASP A 221 32.07 37.22 -29.77
CA ASP A 221 32.70 36.01 -29.27
C ASP A 221 33.30 36.28 -27.88
N SER A 222 32.98 35.38 -26.91
CA SER A 222 33.44 35.47 -25.52
C SER A 222 34.92 35.12 -25.37
N GLY A 223 35.51 34.36 -26.29
CA GLY A 223 36.84 33.79 -26.18
C GLY A 223 37.01 32.72 -25.09
N VAL A 224 35.87 32.19 -24.57
CA VAL A 224 35.84 31.10 -23.58
C VAL A 224 35.36 29.88 -24.29
N GLU A 225 36.15 28.76 -24.25
CA GLU A 225 35.79 27.45 -24.76
C GLU A 225 34.72 26.76 -23.89
#